data_834ec0925a239c489c6cf6ae6cfbe58f
#
_entry.id   834ec0925a239c489c6cf6ae6cfbe58f
#
_cell.length_a   1.000
_cell.length_b   1.000
_cell.length_c   1.000
_cell.angle_alpha   90.00
_cell.angle_beta   90.00
_cell.angle_gamma   90.00
#
_symmetry.space_group_name_H-M   'P 1'
#
loop_
_entity.id
_entity.type
_entity.pdbx_description
1 polymer ?
#
loop_
_entity_poly.entity_id
_entity_poly.type
_entity_poly.pdbx_seq_one_letter_code
_entity_poly.pdbx_strand_id
1 'polypeptide(L)'
;MDQISVWLLPILIILITPTSISSDEDVKQALVQFMDKLSPGSSQRNINWGWNMSSDPCSDQWAGVYCNYPENVSVGKIALDGYNLTGVFDAGSICMVNSLTILSLKQNQISGSIPEEIGQCKELTHLYLSGNKFSGSLPNSLSQLVNLKRLNISDNNFNGELPDLPRISGLVTFLAQNNHLSGKIPNFDFENFKKYEFNVTNNNFSGPIPYLQGHLTADSFFVNSELCGEPLSNACPPSPAPLPSAENSTPSYKGFFIYLGYIILGVVIVLSLALKFIPKN
;
A
#
# COMPACT_ATOMS: atom_id res chain seq x y z
N MET A 1 13.07 59.74 -37.92
CA MET A 1 12.99 58.33 -38.32
C MET A 1 13.16 57.52 -37.04
N ASP A 2 12.04 57.28 -36.34
CA ASP A 2 12.04 56.76 -34.99
C ASP A 2 11.85 55.27 -35.01
N GLN A 3 12.78 54.55 -34.45
CA GLN A 3 12.72 53.08 -34.26
C GLN A 3 11.82 52.76 -33.06
N ILE A 4 10.66 52.22 -33.32
CA ILE A 4 9.76 51.69 -32.30
C ILE A 4 10.32 50.33 -31.87
N SER A 5 10.93 50.30 -30.68
CA SER A 5 11.37 49.07 -30.01
C SER A 5 10.15 48.33 -29.44
N VAL A 6 9.73 47.26 -30.08
CA VAL A 6 8.66 46.38 -29.59
C VAL A 6 9.23 45.46 -28.53
N TRP A 7 8.95 45.73 -27.28
CA TRP A 7 9.22 44.83 -26.16
C TRP A 7 8.22 43.69 -26.19
N LEU A 8 8.66 42.51 -26.64
CA LEU A 8 7.93 41.26 -26.48
C LEU A 8 8.03 40.84 -25.02
N LEU A 9 6.99 41.11 -24.25
CA LEU A 9 6.76 40.50 -22.93
C LEU A 9 6.42 39.01 -23.12
N PRO A 10 7.17 38.09 -22.55
CA PRO A 10 6.75 36.67 -22.52
C PRO A 10 5.51 36.58 -21.60
N ILE A 11 4.35 36.30 -22.18
CA ILE A 11 3.16 35.91 -21.43
C ILE A 11 3.47 34.53 -20.83
N LEU A 12 3.81 34.52 -19.55
CA LEU A 12 3.93 33.32 -18.74
C LEU A 12 2.52 32.76 -18.55
N ILE A 13 2.09 31.87 -19.44
CA ILE A 13 0.87 31.08 -19.26
C ILE A 13 1.18 30.10 -18.14
N ILE A 14 0.86 30.49 -16.90
CA ILE A 14 0.78 29.56 -15.77
C ILE A 14 -0.38 28.63 -16.12
N LEU A 15 -0.10 27.43 -16.58
CA LEU A 15 -1.05 26.33 -16.63
C LEU A 15 -1.42 26.01 -15.18
N ILE A 16 -2.42 26.72 -14.67
CA ILE A 16 -3.12 26.32 -13.47
C ILE A 16 -3.87 25.05 -13.89
N THR A 17 -3.26 23.88 -13.64
CA THR A 17 -4.02 22.64 -13.62
C THR A 17 -5.09 22.85 -12.56
N PRO A 18 -6.38 22.78 -12.90
CA PRO A 18 -7.40 22.83 -11.87
C PRO A 18 -7.15 21.60 -10.99
N THR A 19 -6.67 21.82 -9.76
CA THR A 19 -6.91 20.84 -8.69
C THR A 19 -8.42 20.79 -8.62
N SER A 20 -9.02 19.72 -9.13
CA SER A 20 -10.45 19.51 -9.04
C SER A 20 -10.81 19.42 -7.56
N ILE A 21 -11.21 20.54 -6.99
CA ILE A 21 -11.94 20.58 -5.74
C ILE A 21 -13.25 19.89 -6.10
N SER A 22 -13.41 18.64 -5.61
CA SER A 22 -14.66 17.90 -5.79
C SER A 22 -15.79 18.77 -5.27
N SER A 23 -16.80 19.01 -6.10
CA SER A 23 -17.97 19.75 -5.65
C SER A 23 -18.78 18.89 -4.67
N ASP A 24 -19.60 19.51 -3.83
CA ASP A 24 -20.48 18.76 -2.91
C ASP A 24 -21.40 17.78 -3.69
N GLU A 25 -21.76 18.12 -4.92
CA GLU A 25 -22.55 17.28 -5.79
C GLU A 25 -21.77 16.05 -6.28
N ASP A 26 -20.47 16.19 -6.60
CA ASP A 26 -19.62 15.07 -7.00
C ASP A 26 -19.44 14.09 -5.83
N VAL A 27 -19.25 14.60 -4.60
CA VAL A 27 -19.16 13.79 -3.38
C VAL A 27 -20.46 13.03 -3.15
N LYS A 28 -21.59 13.69 -3.29
CA LYS A 28 -22.91 13.07 -3.13
C LYS A 28 -23.14 11.96 -4.16
N GLN A 29 -22.82 12.22 -5.43
CA GLN A 29 -22.91 11.23 -6.49
C GLN A 29 -22.01 10.01 -6.20
N ALA A 30 -20.78 10.24 -5.76
CA ALA A 30 -19.84 9.19 -5.39
C ALA A 30 -20.37 8.34 -4.22
N LEU A 31 -20.98 8.96 -3.21
CA LEU A 31 -21.61 8.26 -2.09
C LEU A 31 -22.78 7.38 -2.54
N VAL A 32 -23.67 7.90 -3.39
CA VAL A 32 -24.80 7.12 -3.93
C VAL A 32 -24.28 5.95 -4.76
N GLN A 33 -23.32 6.17 -5.64
CA GLN A 33 -22.69 5.12 -6.44
C GLN A 33 -22.05 4.04 -5.56
N PHE A 34 -21.34 4.44 -4.51
CA PHE A 34 -20.74 3.53 -3.55
C PHE A 34 -21.80 2.63 -2.89
N MET A 35 -22.92 3.20 -2.42
CA MET A 35 -23.99 2.44 -1.81
C MET A 35 -24.66 1.48 -2.82
N ASP A 36 -24.86 1.89 -4.06
CA ASP A 36 -25.45 1.05 -5.09
C ASP A 36 -24.57 -0.17 -5.41
N LYS A 37 -23.26 -0.01 -5.38
CA LYS A 37 -22.30 -1.12 -5.53
C LYS A 37 -22.31 -2.06 -4.32
N LEU A 38 -22.46 -1.52 -3.11
CA LEU A 38 -22.54 -2.32 -1.87
C LEU A 38 -23.86 -3.06 -1.74
N SER A 39 -24.93 -2.57 -2.39
CA SER A 39 -26.30 -3.03 -2.21
C SER A 39 -27.04 -3.19 -3.54
N PRO A 40 -26.55 -4.01 -4.48
CA PRO A 40 -27.12 -4.16 -5.80
C PRO A 40 -28.57 -4.66 -5.72
N GLY A 41 -29.43 -4.08 -6.55
CA GLY A 41 -30.86 -4.44 -6.61
C GLY A 41 -31.69 -3.95 -5.41
N SER A 42 -31.16 -3.10 -4.56
CA SER A 42 -31.82 -2.61 -3.36
C SER A 42 -32.10 -1.09 -3.39
N SER A 43 -32.26 -0.51 -4.57
CA SER A 43 -32.38 0.96 -4.76
C SER A 43 -33.45 1.59 -3.83
N GLN A 44 -34.62 0.97 -3.66
CA GLN A 44 -35.68 1.49 -2.79
C GLN A 44 -35.23 1.51 -1.32
N ARG A 45 -34.49 0.49 -0.86
CA ARG A 45 -33.94 0.43 0.49
C ARG A 45 -32.89 1.53 0.68
N ASN A 46 -32.01 1.72 -0.29
CA ASN A 46 -30.98 2.75 -0.26
C ASN A 46 -31.61 4.14 -0.16
N ILE A 47 -32.65 4.42 -0.96
CA ILE A 47 -33.42 5.67 -0.89
C ILE A 47 -34.05 5.86 0.50
N ASN A 48 -34.65 4.81 1.09
CA ASN A 48 -35.25 4.87 2.43
C ASN A 48 -34.19 5.14 3.54
N TRP A 49 -32.93 4.81 3.29
CA TRP A 49 -31.81 5.11 4.17
C TRP A 49 -31.19 6.50 3.93
N GLY A 50 -31.76 7.29 3.01
CA GLY A 50 -31.30 8.62 2.66
C GLY A 50 -30.31 8.67 1.49
N TRP A 51 -29.74 7.53 1.08
CA TRP A 51 -28.70 7.46 0.04
C TRP A 51 -29.30 7.71 -1.35
N ASN A 52 -29.52 8.99 -1.67
CA ASN A 52 -30.11 9.42 -2.94
C ASN A 52 -29.64 10.85 -3.30
N MET A 53 -29.80 11.22 -4.56
CA MET A 53 -29.37 12.53 -5.06
C MET A 53 -30.24 13.73 -4.61
N SER A 54 -31.45 13.45 -4.07
CA SER A 54 -32.41 14.49 -3.69
C SER A 54 -32.25 14.99 -2.25
N SER A 55 -31.41 14.35 -1.46
CA SER A 55 -31.15 14.69 -0.06
C SER A 55 -29.66 14.97 0.18
N ASP A 56 -29.33 15.54 1.31
CA ASP A 56 -27.97 15.86 1.70
C ASP A 56 -27.47 14.88 2.77
N PRO A 57 -26.25 14.31 2.65
CA PRO A 57 -25.76 13.29 3.58
C PRO A 57 -25.62 13.77 5.03
N CYS A 58 -25.42 15.07 5.26
CA CYS A 58 -25.18 15.64 6.58
C CYS A 58 -26.45 16.20 7.20
N SER A 59 -27.23 17.00 6.47
CA SER A 59 -28.44 17.63 6.99
C SER A 59 -29.63 16.66 7.08
N ASP A 60 -29.73 15.73 6.12
CA ASP A 60 -30.84 14.76 6.06
C ASP A 60 -30.51 13.41 6.73
N GLN A 61 -29.39 13.33 7.44
CA GLN A 61 -29.00 12.22 8.30
C GLN A 61 -29.05 10.85 7.59
N TRP A 62 -28.30 10.70 6.50
CA TRP A 62 -28.21 9.41 5.82
C TRP A 62 -27.77 8.30 6.78
N ALA A 63 -28.44 7.15 6.71
CA ALA A 63 -28.15 6.04 7.60
C ALA A 63 -26.67 5.61 7.51
N GLY A 64 -26.00 5.60 8.66
CA GLY A 64 -24.58 5.25 8.77
C GLY A 64 -23.60 6.34 8.34
N VAL A 65 -24.04 7.53 7.96
CA VAL A 65 -23.20 8.68 7.64
C VAL A 65 -23.10 9.62 8.83
N TYR A 66 -21.90 10.08 9.13
CA TYR A 66 -21.60 11.01 10.21
C TYR A 66 -20.70 12.13 9.68
N CYS A 67 -21.11 13.36 9.91
CA CYS A 67 -20.40 14.53 9.42
C CYS A 67 -19.50 15.13 10.50
N ASN A 68 -18.50 15.89 10.06
CA ASN A 68 -17.49 16.48 10.91
C ASN A 68 -18.08 17.64 11.73
N TYR A 69 -17.92 17.55 13.05
CA TYR A 69 -18.31 18.60 13.98
C TYR A 69 -17.20 19.69 14.05
N PRO A 70 -17.54 20.99 14.23
CA PRO A 70 -18.86 21.55 14.51
C PRO A 70 -19.70 21.94 13.29
N GLU A 71 -19.10 22.04 12.10
CA GLU A 71 -19.76 22.62 10.93
C GLU A 71 -20.81 21.68 10.31
N ASN A 72 -20.68 20.37 10.50
CA ASN A 72 -21.57 19.33 9.95
C ASN A 72 -21.75 19.40 8.41
N VAL A 73 -20.72 19.85 7.70
CA VAL A 73 -20.78 20.10 6.25
C VAL A 73 -20.02 19.08 5.41
N SER A 74 -19.24 18.19 6.04
CA SER A 74 -18.44 17.19 5.32
C SER A 74 -18.52 15.83 5.99
N VAL A 75 -18.60 14.77 5.18
CA VAL A 75 -18.69 13.39 5.65
C VAL A 75 -17.36 12.93 6.22
N GLY A 76 -17.27 12.76 7.52
CA GLY A 76 -16.05 12.31 8.22
C GLY A 76 -16.01 10.81 8.52
N LYS A 77 -17.17 10.19 8.70
CA LYS A 77 -17.27 8.76 9.02
C LYS A 77 -18.46 8.12 8.31
N ILE A 78 -18.25 6.92 7.80
CA ILE A 78 -19.28 6.02 7.31
C ILE A 78 -19.21 4.72 8.11
N ALA A 79 -20.33 4.31 8.73
CA ALA A 79 -20.44 3.08 9.50
C ALA A 79 -21.74 2.32 9.11
N LEU A 80 -21.56 1.29 8.29
CA LEU A 80 -22.63 0.44 7.75
C LEU A 80 -22.49 -1.00 8.26
N ASP A 81 -22.17 -1.14 9.54
CA ASP A 81 -21.96 -2.44 10.18
C ASP A 81 -23.28 -3.21 10.30
N GLY A 82 -23.34 -4.44 9.77
CA GLY A 82 -24.52 -5.28 9.89
C GLY A 82 -25.72 -4.87 9.01
N TYR A 83 -25.51 -4.05 7.99
CA TYR A 83 -26.56 -3.59 7.08
C TYR A 83 -27.01 -4.64 6.06
N ASN A 84 -26.48 -5.87 6.17
CA ASN A 84 -26.76 -6.97 5.23
C ASN A 84 -26.43 -6.61 3.76
N LEU A 85 -25.30 -5.94 3.57
CA LEU A 85 -24.77 -5.57 2.27
C LEU A 85 -24.15 -6.79 1.59
N THR A 86 -24.43 -6.99 0.29
CA THR A 86 -24.06 -8.21 -0.44
C THR A 86 -23.24 -7.93 -1.71
N GLY A 87 -22.96 -6.66 -2.02
CA GLY A 87 -22.28 -6.24 -3.24
C GLY A 87 -20.77 -6.29 -3.16
N VAL A 88 -20.15 -5.36 -3.86
CA VAL A 88 -18.70 -5.23 -3.97
C VAL A 88 -18.23 -3.87 -3.45
N PHE A 89 -16.99 -3.83 -3.02
CA PHE A 89 -16.37 -2.60 -2.50
C PHE A 89 -15.86 -1.73 -3.65
N ASP A 90 -16.42 -0.53 -3.80
CA ASP A 90 -16.00 0.46 -4.80
C ASP A 90 -15.13 1.53 -4.14
N ALA A 91 -13.81 1.28 -4.13
CA ALA A 91 -12.85 2.22 -3.58
C ALA A 91 -12.76 3.51 -4.42
N GLY A 92 -12.97 3.44 -5.73
CA GLY A 92 -12.93 4.61 -6.60
C GLY A 92 -13.94 5.66 -6.19
N SER A 93 -15.19 5.26 -5.96
CA SER A 93 -16.24 6.18 -5.51
C SER A 93 -15.99 6.67 -4.09
N ILE A 94 -15.72 5.80 -3.14
CA ILE A 94 -15.62 6.23 -1.73
C ILE A 94 -14.41 7.13 -1.47
N CYS A 95 -13.30 6.95 -2.19
CA CYS A 95 -12.11 7.79 -2.03
C CYS A 95 -12.24 9.19 -2.65
N MET A 96 -13.34 9.49 -3.38
CA MET A 96 -13.68 10.87 -3.75
C MET A 96 -14.13 11.71 -2.55
N VAL A 97 -14.53 11.07 -1.45
CA VAL A 97 -14.90 11.74 -0.19
C VAL A 97 -13.63 12.09 0.58
N ASN A 98 -12.98 13.19 0.21
CA ASN A 98 -11.68 13.60 0.72
C ASN A 98 -11.65 13.89 2.24
N SER A 99 -12.80 14.09 2.86
CA SER A 99 -12.95 14.32 4.32
C SER A 99 -13.13 13.03 5.12
N LEU A 100 -13.23 11.86 4.44
CA LEU A 100 -13.52 10.59 5.09
C LEU A 100 -12.32 10.08 5.88
N THR A 101 -12.46 9.98 7.20
CA THR A 101 -11.43 9.49 8.10
C THR A 101 -11.71 8.07 8.63
N ILE A 102 -12.97 7.66 8.69
CA ILE A 102 -13.36 6.36 9.23
C ILE A 102 -14.35 5.68 8.27
N LEU A 103 -14.00 4.48 7.82
CA LEU A 103 -14.89 3.60 7.06
C LEU A 103 -15.06 2.28 7.78
N SER A 104 -16.30 1.94 8.12
CA SER A 104 -16.66 0.67 8.75
C SER A 104 -17.77 -0.04 7.98
N LEU A 105 -17.49 -1.25 7.52
CA LEU A 105 -18.39 -2.13 6.77
C LEU A 105 -18.49 -3.52 7.44
N LYS A 106 -18.25 -3.60 8.73
CA LYS A 106 -18.17 -4.88 9.47
C LYS A 106 -19.47 -5.68 9.39
N GLN A 107 -19.34 -6.99 9.52
CA GLN A 107 -20.48 -7.90 9.69
C GLN A 107 -21.52 -7.77 8.56
N ASN A 108 -21.04 -7.83 7.31
CA ASN A 108 -21.84 -7.82 6.10
C ASN A 108 -21.57 -9.07 5.26
N GLN A 109 -21.99 -9.10 4.01
CA GLN A 109 -21.72 -10.17 3.05
C GLN A 109 -21.02 -9.62 1.80
N ILE A 110 -20.27 -8.52 1.95
CA ILE A 110 -19.54 -7.88 0.86
C ILE A 110 -18.46 -8.83 0.35
N SER A 111 -18.36 -8.97 -0.97
CA SER A 111 -17.46 -9.91 -1.63
C SER A 111 -16.53 -9.23 -2.63
N GLY A 112 -15.65 -10.03 -3.26
CA GLY A 112 -14.63 -9.52 -4.18
C GLY A 112 -13.36 -9.07 -3.47
N SER A 113 -12.49 -8.38 -4.17
CA SER A 113 -11.22 -7.86 -3.65
C SER A 113 -11.32 -6.39 -3.24
N ILE A 114 -10.34 -5.93 -2.46
CA ILE A 114 -10.15 -4.49 -2.25
C ILE A 114 -9.42 -3.95 -3.48
N PRO A 115 -9.98 -2.96 -4.20
CA PRO A 115 -9.33 -2.39 -5.39
C PRO A 115 -8.11 -1.52 -5.05
N GLU A 116 -7.19 -1.35 -6.01
CA GLU A 116 -5.99 -0.50 -5.84
C GLU A 116 -6.34 0.98 -5.60
N GLU A 117 -7.51 1.43 -6.01
CA GLU A 117 -8.01 2.79 -5.78
C GLU A 117 -8.13 3.13 -4.30
N ILE A 118 -8.12 2.14 -3.39
CA ILE A 118 -8.12 2.38 -1.93
C ILE A 118 -6.95 3.29 -1.51
N GLY A 119 -5.82 3.21 -2.21
CA GLY A 119 -4.67 4.08 -1.96
C GLY A 119 -4.93 5.57 -2.18
N GLN A 120 -6.06 5.94 -2.74
CA GLN A 120 -6.47 7.34 -2.94
C GLN A 120 -7.18 7.94 -1.73
N CYS A 121 -7.67 7.12 -0.80
CA CYS A 121 -8.31 7.56 0.46
C CYS A 121 -7.30 8.11 1.47
N LYS A 122 -6.60 9.20 1.16
CA LYS A 122 -5.42 9.68 1.91
C LYS A 122 -5.71 10.09 3.35
N GLU A 123 -6.92 10.55 3.65
CA GLU A 123 -7.31 10.99 4.99
C GLU A 123 -7.83 9.84 5.87
N LEU A 124 -7.91 8.62 5.32
CA LEU A 124 -8.44 7.48 6.04
C LEU A 124 -7.52 7.09 7.20
N THR A 125 -8.06 7.12 8.41
CA THR A 125 -7.38 6.73 9.65
C THR A 125 -7.84 5.36 10.17
N HIS A 126 -9.07 4.95 9.85
CA HIS A 126 -9.65 3.70 10.31
C HIS A 126 -10.37 2.99 9.16
N LEU A 127 -9.97 1.75 8.88
CA LEU A 127 -10.61 0.87 7.91
C LEU A 127 -11.03 -0.44 8.57
N TYR A 128 -12.33 -0.67 8.67
CA TYR A 128 -12.90 -1.87 9.29
C TYR A 128 -13.74 -2.65 8.28
N LEU A 129 -13.26 -3.81 7.88
CA LEU A 129 -13.88 -4.71 6.88
C LEU A 129 -14.16 -6.10 7.43
N SER A 130 -14.02 -6.31 8.75
CA SER A 130 -14.13 -7.64 9.36
C SER A 130 -15.51 -8.28 9.22
N GLY A 131 -15.53 -9.62 9.17
CA GLY A 131 -16.78 -10.39 9.09
C GLY A 131 -17.51 -10.18 7.76
N ASN A 132 -16.80 -10.35 6.65
CA ASN A 132 -17.32 -10.24 5.29
C ASN A 132 -16.89 -11.46 4.44
N LYS A 133 -17.08 -11.37 3.13
CA LYS A 133 -16.65 -12.37 2.15
C LYS A 133 -15.57 -11.83 1.19
N PHE A 134 -14.78 -10.85 1.63
CA PHE A 134 -13.68 -10.34 0.84
C PHE A 134 -12.68 -11.45 0.52
N SER A 135 -12.09 -11.41 -0.68
CA SER A 135 -11.16 -12.42 -1.16
C SER A 135 -10.06 -11.79 -2.03
N GLY A 136 -9.11 -12.62 -2.48
CA GLY A 136 -7.95 -12.14 -3.23
C GLY A 136 -6.87 -11.55 -2.32
N SER A 137 -5.82 -11.02 -2.92
CA SER A 137 -4.71 -10.37 -2.20
C SER A 137 -5.06 -8.96 -1.77
N LEU A 138 -4.42 -8.49 -0.70
CA LEU A 138 -4.48 -7.09 -0.34
C LEU A 138 -3.73 -6.25 -1.38
N PRO A 139 -4.29 -5.12 -1.84
CA PRO A 139 -3.65 -4.29 -2.85
C PRO A 139 -2.39 -3.60 -2.32
N ASN A 140 -1.39 -3.43 -3.17
CA ASN A 140 -0.14 -2.76 -2.77
C ASN A 140 -0.35 -1.30 -2.38
N SER A 141 -1.33 -0.66 -2.98
CA SER A 141 -1.72 0.72 -2.69
C SER A 141 -2.22 0.93 -1.26
N LEU A 142 -2.59 -0.13 -0.54
CA LEU A 142 -2.96 -0.05 0.88
C LEU A 142 -1.82 0.56 1.72
N SER A 143 -0.57 0.30 1.37
CA SER A 143 0.62 0.90 2.00
C SER A 143 0.75 2.43 1.80
N GLN A 144 -0.05 3.01 0.91
CA GLN A 144 -0.09 4.45 0.66
C GLN A 144 -1.01 5.23 1.61
N LEU A 145 -1.77 4.52 2.45
CA LEU A 145 -2.64 5.11 3.48
C LEU A 145 -1.81 5.52 4.71
N VAL A 146 -0.94 6.50 4.54
CA VAL A 146 0.05 6.90 5.56
C VAL A 146 -0.57 7.41 6.87
N ASN A 147 -1.82 7.85 6.82
CA ASN A 147 -2.59 8.30 7.99
C ASN A 147 -3.32 7.16 8.72
N LEU A 148 -3.27 5.91 8.17
CA LEU A 148 -4.02 4.80 8.73
C LEU A 148 -3.47 4.39 10.09
N LYS A 149 -4.34 4.36 11.08
CA LYS A 149 -4.05 3.96 12.47
C LYS A 149 -4.62 2.59 12.80
N ARG A 150 -5.75 2.23 12.23
CA ARG A 150 -6.44 0.97 12.51
C ARG A 150 -6.88 0.29 11.23
N LEU A 151 -6.43 -0.94 11.06
CA LEU A 151 -6.83 -1.84 9.97
C LEU A 151 -7.40 -3.13 10.57
N ASN A 152 -8.66 -3.40 10.32
CA ASN A 152 -9.28 -4.66 10.69
C ASN A 152 -9.90 -5.34 9.46
N ILE A 153 -9.27 -6.42 9.03
CA ILE A 153 -9.67 -7.27 7.90
C ILE A 153 -9.97 -8.70 8.34
N SER A 154 -10.13 -8.94 9.65
CA SER A 154 -10.36 -10.28 10.19
C SER A 154 -11.64 -10.94 9.64
N ASP A 155 -11.72 -12.24 9.75
CA ASP A 155 -12.91 -13.01 9.38
C ASP A 155 -13.36 -12.76 7.94
N ASN A 156 -12.46 -13.03 6.99
CA ASN A 156 -12.64 -12.89 5.54
C ASN A 156 -11.96 -14.05 4.79
N ASN A 157 -11.86 -13.98 3.47
CA ASN A 157 -11.19 -14.96 2.61
C ASN A 157 -9.95 -14.37 1.91
N PHE A 158 -9.29 -13.37 2.51
CA PHE A 158 -8.07 -12.78 1.93
C PHE A 158 -6.95 -13.81 1.85
N ASN A 159 -6.16 -13.75 0.78
CA ASN A 159 -5.03 -14.64 0.55
C ASN A 159 -3.79 -13.87 0.06
N GLY A 160 -2.70 -14.59 -0.24
CA GLY A 160 -1.45 -13.97 -0.68
C GLY A 160 -0.68 -13.30 0.46
N GLU A 161 0.37 -12.60 0.11
CA GLU A 161 1.27 -11.95 1.05
C GLU A 161 0.75 -10.58 1.48
N LEU A 162 1.20 -10.12 2.65
CA LEU A 162 0.91 -8.77 3.09
C LEU A 162 1.70 -7.76 2.24
N PRO A 163 1.06 -6.66 1.79
CA PRO A 163 1.80 -5.55 1.18
C PRO A 163 2.71 -4.88 2.22
N ASP A 164 3.52 -3.93 1.80
CA ASP A 164 4.49 -3.23 2.66
C ASP A 164 3.79 -2.32 3.71
N LEU A 165 2.99 -2.93 4.59
CA LEU A 165 2.27 -2.24 5.66
C LEU A 165 3.19 -1.55 6.69
N PRO A 166 4.42 -2.01 6.98
CA PRO A 166 5.36 -1.28 7.84
C PRO A 166 5.64 0.16 7.42
N ARG A 167 5.38 0.53 6.15
CA ARG A 167 5.45 1.93 5.70
C ARG A 167 4.42 2.85 6.36
N ILE A 168 3.37 2.27 6.93
CA ILE A 168 2.33 3.00 7.68
C ILE A 168 2.81 3.13 9.13
N SER A 169 3.71 4.06 9.39
CA SER A 169 4.38 4.21 10.69
C SER A 169 3.43 4.53 11.85
N GLY A 170 2.24 5.02 11.55
CA GLY A 170 1.18 5.32 12.54
C GLY A 170 0.23 4.16 12.84
N LEU A 171 0.45 2.97 12.26
CA LEU A 171 -0.45 1.84 12.43
C LEU A 171 -0.32 1.27 13.85
N VAL A 172 -1.41 1.35 14.64
CA VAL A 172 -1.48 0.90 16.03
C VAL A 172 -2.44 -0.27 16.24
N THR A 173 -3.23 -0.63 15.22
CA THR A 173 -4.10 -1.81 15.24
C THR A 173 -4.06 -2.50 13.89
N PHE A 174 -3.67 -3.77 13.89
CA PHE A 174 -3.73 -4.65 12.72
C PHE A 174 -4.35 -5.99 13.11
N LEU A 175 -5.59 -6.20 12.70
CA LEU A 175 -6.34 -7.43 12.95
C LEU A 175 -6.65 -8.12 11.63
N ALA A 176 -6.04 -9.26 11.42
CA ALA A 176 -6.12 -10.04 10.18
C ALA A 176 -6.42 -11.52 10.43
N GLN A 177 -6.82 -11.88 11.66
CA GLN A 177 -7.12 -13.28 12.00
C GLN A 177 -8.24 -13.85 11.14
N ASN A 178 -8.25 -15.17 11.00
CA ASN A 178 -9.25 -15.93 10.24
C ASN A 178 -9.31 -15.50 8.77
N ASN A 179 -8.19 -15.70 8.07
CA ASN A 179 -8.03 -15.49 6.63
C ASN A 179 -7.16 -16.63 6.04
N HIS A 180 -6.72 -16.46 4.79
CA HIS A 180 -5.78 -17.36 4.10
C HIS A 180 -4.49 -16.62 3.71
N LEU A 181 -4.12 -15.58 4.45
CA LEU A 181 -2.91 -14.81 4.21
C LEU A 181 -1.67 -15.68 4.39
N SER A 182 -0.64 -15.44 3.57
CA SER A 182 0.55 -16.29 3.49
C SER A 182 1.84 -15.46 3.45
N GLY A 183 2.97 -16.14 3.24
CA GLY A 183 4.27 -15.50 3.21
C GLY A 183 4.79 -15.14 4.60
N LYS A 184 5.73 -14.24 4.68
CA LYS A 184 6.35 -13.83 5.94
C LYS A 184 5.55 -12.69 6.60
N ILE A 185 5.58 -12.65 7.93
CA ILE A 185 5.11 -11.47 8.65
C ILE A 185 6.14 -10.36 8.42
N PRO A 186 5.72 -9.19 7.87
CA PRO A 186 6.62 -8.07 7.70
C PRO A 186 7.16 -7.54 9.03
N ASN A 187 8.29 -6.86 8.98
CA ASN A 187 8.93 -6.28 10.16
C ASN A 187 8.24 -4.96 10.56
N PHE A 188 7.10 -5.08 11.21
CA PHE A 188 6.37 -3.93 11.78
C PHE A 188 7.16 -3.31 12.94
N ASP A 189 6.87 -2.06 13.23
CA ASP A 189 7.21 -1.45 14.52
C ASP A 189 6.24 -1.99 15.61
N PHE A 190 6.60 -3.12 16.21
CA PHE A 190 5.74 -3.82 17.15
C PHE A 190 5.54 -3.07 18.47
N GLU A 191 6.34 -2.06 18.80
CA GLU A 191 6.12 -1.19 19.96
C GLU A 191 4.82 -0.40 19.86
N ASN A 192 4.37 -0.11 18.66
CA ASN A 192 3.13 0.62 18.43
C ASN A 192 1.87 -0.18 18.78
N PHE A 193 1.96 -1.52 18.79
CA PHE A 193 0.79 -2.37 19.04
C PHE A 193 0.67 -2.72 20.51
N LYS A 194 -0.46 -2.36 21.13
CA LYS A 194 -0.81 -2.87 22.45
C LYS A 194 -1.27 -4.32 22.39
N LYS A 195 -1.34 -4.96 23.56
CA LYS A 195 -1.94 -6.29 23.67
C LYS A 195 -3.34 -6.29 23.02
N TYR A 196 -3.61 -7.28 22.18
CA TYR A 196 -4.86 -7.44 21.39
C TYR A 196 -5.04 -6.48 20.20
N GLU A 197 -4.12 -5.58 19.93
CA GLU A 197 -4.19 -4.70 18.77
C GLU A 197 -3.45 -5.24 17.54
N PHE A 198 -2.69 -6.33 17.70
CA PHE A 198 -2.10 -7.10 16.60
C PHE A 198 -2.56 -8.56 16.69
N ASN A 199 -3.14 -9.09 15.62
CA ASN A 199 -3.57 -10.48 15.55
C ASN A 199 -3.55 -11.00 14.11
N VAL A 200 -2.76 -12.04 13.88
CA VAL A 200 -2.65 -12.75 12.59
C VAL A 200 -2.97 -14.24 12.72
N THR A 201 -3.62 -14.64 13.80
CA THR A 201 -4.02 -16.03 14.11
C THR A 201 -4.85 -16.62 12.99
N ASN A 202 -4.74 -17.93 12.79
CA ASN A 202 -5.52 -18.67 11.82
C ASN A 202 -5.41 -18.09 10.39
N ASN A 203 -4.17 -18.22 9.87
CA ASN A 203 -3.76 -17.85 8.53
C ASN A 203 -2.75 -18.91 8.01
N ASN A 204 -2.05 -18.60 6.94
CA ASN A 204 -1.04 -19.46 6.33
C ASN A 204 0.35 -18.80 6.30
N PHE A 205 0.66 -17.97 7.31
CA PHE A 205 1.97 -17.33 7.43
C PHE A 205 3.07 -18.34 7.73
N SER A 206 4.29 -18.01 7.27
CA SER A 206 5.44 -18.91 7.36
C SER A 206 6.72 -18.19 7.75
N GLY A 207 7.73 -18.97 8.17
CA GLY A 207 9.05 -18.47 8.52
C GLY A 207 9.13 -17.90 9.94
N PRO A 208 10.24 -17.23 10.27
CA PRO A 208 10.46 -16.69 11.60
C PRO A 208 9.55 -15.51 11.91
N ILE A 209 9.00 -15.51 13.13
CA ILE A 209 8.32 -14.34 13.67
C ILE A 209 9.37 -13.25 13.88
N PRO A 210 9.13 -12.01 13.41
CA PRO A 210 10.05 -10.90 13.67
C PRO A 210 10.24 -10.63 15.16
N TYR A 211 11.34 -9.98 15.52
CA TYR A 211 11.61 -9.61 16.91
C TYR A 211 10.50 -8.72 17.47
N LEU A 212 9.83 -9.22 18.50
CA LEU A 212 8.69 -8.55 19.15
C LEU A 212 9.17 -7.88 20.44
N GLN A 213 9.27 -6.63 20.51
CA GLN A 213 9.74 -5.91 21.71
C GLN A 213 8.83 -6.07 22.97
N GLY A 214 8.36 -7.30 23.20
CA GLY A 214 7.82 -7.76 24.50
C GLY A 214 6.33 -7.56 24.78
N HIS A 215 5.52 -7.01 23.85
CA HIS A 215 4.10 -6.73 24.12
C HIS A 215 3.13 -7.79 23.57
N LEU A 216 3.53 -8.52 22.56
CA LEU A 216 2.70 -9.53 21.91
C LEU A 216 3.00 -10.93 22.46
N THR A 217 1.96 -11.72 22.59
CA THR A 217 2.04 -13.11 23.07
C THR A 217 1.78 -14.08 21.92
N ALA A 218 2.03 -15.37 22.17
CA ALA A 218 1.75 -16.45 21.22
C ALA A 218 0.31 -16.42 20.66
N ASP A 219 -0.64 -15.91 21.45
CA ASP A 219 -2.06 -15.81 21.07
C ASP A 219 -2.27 -14.99 19.78
N SER A 220 -1.38 -14.06 19.45
CA SER A 220 -1.47 -13.27 18.22
C SER A 220 -1.05 -14.02 16.96
N PHE A 221 -0.42 -15.20 17.08
CA PHE A 221 0.24 -15.93 15.99
C PHE A 221 -0.22 -17.36 15.80
N PHE A 222 -1.01 -17.92 16.73
CA PHE A 222 -1.44 -19.32 16.69
C PHE A 222 -2.13 -19.70 15.38
N VAL A 223 -2.13 -21.01 15.10
CA VAL A 223 -2.77 -21.57 13.90
C VAL A 223 -2.20 -20.97 12.60
N ASN A 224 -0.85 -20.88 12.56
CA ASN A 224 -0.05 -20.68 11.36
C ASN A 224 1.01 -21.77 11.38
N SER A 225 0.79 -22.85 10.66
CA SER A 225 1.57 -24.11 10.80
C SER A 225 3.05 -23.98 10.49
N GLU A 226 3.42 -23.02 9.66
CA GLU A 226 4.79 -22.80 9.20
C GLU A 226 5.48 -21.61 9.88
N LEU A 227 4.82 -20.91 10.82
CA LEU A 227 5.47 -19.90 11.65
C LEU A 227 6.33 -20.56 12.71
N CYS A 228 7.46 -19.95 13.02
CA CYS A 228 8.42 -20.43 14.01
C CYS A 228 9.09 -19.29 14.80
N GLY A 229 9.75 -19.65 15.89
CA GLY A 229 10.44 -18.69 16.76
C GLY A 229 9.53 -18.09 17.82
N GLU A 230 10.12 -17.35 18.78
CA GLU A 230 9.37 -16.70 19.86
C GLU A 230 8.32 -15.74 19.32
N PRO A 231 7.14 -15.66 19.96
CA PRO A 231 6.75 -16.31 21.23
C PRO A 231 6.15 -17.71 21.08
N LEU A 232 6.20 -18.32 19.88
CA LEU A 232 5.77 -19.71 19.69
C LEU A 232 6.85 -20.68 20.24
N SER A 233 6.42 -21.86 20.64
CA SER A 233 7.32 -22.89 21.19
C SER A 233 8.12 -23.65 20.13
N ASN A 234 7.74 -23.55 18.84
CA ASN A 234 8.42 -24.24 17.75
C ASN A 234 9.65 -23.45 17.28
N ALA A 235 10.83 -24.07 17.42
CA ALA A 235 12.07 -23.48 16.92
C ALA A 235 12.09 -23.41 15.40
N CYS A 236 12.67 -22.33 14.84
CA CYS A 236 12.88 -22.26 13.41
C CYS A 236 13.95 -23.25 12.94
N PRO A 237 13.82 -23.84 11.73
CA PRO A 237 14.88 -24.61 11.12
C PRO A 237 16.18 -23.80 11.08
N PRO A 238 17.36 -24.44 11.27
CA PRO A 238 18.61 -23.72 11.13
C PRO A 238 18.69 -23.09 9.75
N SER A 239 19.06 -21.80 9.72
CA SER A 239 19.31 -21.13 8.45
C SER A 239 20.31 -21.96 7.65
N PRO A 240 20.09 -22.22 6.34
CA PRO A 240 21.09 -22.87 5.51
C PRO A 240 22.44 -22.15 5.73
N ALA A 241 23.47 -22.95 6.06
CA ALA A 241 24.81 -22.38 6.17
C ALA A 241 25.08 -21.54 4.90
N PRO A 242 25.62 -20.33 5.01
CA PRO A 242 25.99 -19.59 3.82
C PRO A 242 26.85 -20.53 2.99
N LEU A 243 26.44 -20.75 1.74
CA LEU A 243 27.26 -21.45 0.77
C LEU A 243 28.67 -20.83 0.90
N PRO A 244 29.74 -21.65 1.08
CA PRO A 244 31.06 -21.08 1.11
C PRO A 244 31.14 -20.14 -0.09
N SER A 245 31.36 -18.87 0.19
CA SER A 245 31.54 -17.88 -0.86
C SER A 245 32.57 -18.50 -1.79
N ALA A 246 32.18 -18.81 -3.03
CA ALA A 246 33.16 -19.14 -4.05
C ALA A 246 34.18 -18.03 -3.92
N GLU A 247 35.39 -18.35 -3.42
CA GLU A 247 36.48 -17.42 -3.44
C GLU A 247 36.48 -16.90 -4.86
N ASN A 248 36.05 -15.65 -5.03
CA ASN A 248 36.26 -14.93 -6.26
C ASN A 248 37.76 -14.90 -6.43
N SER A 249 38.30 -15.97 -7.03
CA SER A 249 39.60 -15.89 -7.69
C SER A 249 39.39 -14.90 -8.82
N THR A 250 39.45 -13.62 -8.48
CA THR A 250 39.57 -12.57 -9.46
C THR A 250 40.82 -12.93 -10.26
N PRO A 251 40.69 -13.23 -11.57
CA PRO A 251 41.85 -13.48 -12.37
C PRO A 251 42.82 -12.30 -12.16
N SER A 252 44.06 -12.61 -11.72
CA SER A 252 45.00 -11.58 -11.40
C SER A 252 45.33 -10.83 -12.69
N TYR A 253 44.64 -9.77 -12.98
CA TYR A 253 44.88 -8.88 -14.12
C TYR A 253 46.29 -8.25 -14.10
N LYS A 254 47.00 -8.33 -12.96
CA LYS A 254 48.39 -7.85 -12.87
C LYS A 254 49.30 -8.52 -13.90
N GLY A 255 49.15 -9.83 -14.13
CA GLY A 255 49.93 -10.53 -15.18
C GLY A 255 49.60 -10.06 -16.59
N PHE A 256 48.30 -9.82 -16.87
CA PHE A 256 47.85 -9.38 -18.19
C PHE A 256 48.36 -8.00 -18.55
N PHE A 257 48.35 -7.05 -17.65
CA PHE A 257 48.91 -5.69 -17.90
C PHE A 257 50.41 -5.66 -18.05
N ILE A 258 51.14 -6.54 -17.36
CA ILE A 258 52.59 -6.68 -17.54
C ILE A 258 52.90 -7.22 -18.95
N TYR A 259 52.22 -8.26 -19.41
CA TYR A 259 52.40 -8.79 -20.78
C TYR A 259 52.03 -7.77 -21.84
N LEU A 260 50.93 -7.03 -21.67
CA LEU A 260 50.54 -5.96 -22.59
C LEU A 260 51.58 -4.86 -22.67
N GLY A 261 52.22 -4.48 -21.55
CA GLY A 261 53.32 -3.53 -21.49
C GLY A 261 54.53 -3.99 -22.29
N TYR A 262 54.92 -5.26 -22.22
CA TYR A 262 56.06 -5.79 -23.01
C TYR A 262 55.75 -5.84 -24.51
N ILE A 263 54.51 -6.16 -24.90
CA ILE A 263 54.09 -6.15 -26.31
C ILE A 263 54.18 -4.73 -26.88
N ILE A 264 53.67 -3.73 -26.17
CA ILE A 264 53.74 -2.32 -26.61
C ILE A 264 55.20 -1.85 -26.73
N LEU A 265 56.03 -2.20 -25.76
CA LEU A 265 57.43 -1.83 -25.79
C LEU A 265 58.15 -2.48 -27.00
N GLY A 266 57.88 -3.75 -27.27
CA GLY A 266 58.40 -4.46 -28.44
C GLY A 266 58.01 -3.79 -29.78
N VAL A 267 56.73 -3.41 -29.92
CA VAL A 267 56.24 -2.73 -31.13
C VAL A 267 56.91 -1.37 -31.31
N VAL A 268 57.11 -0.59 -30.24
CA VAL A 268 57.79 0.71 -30.31
C VAL A 268 59.23 0.57 -30.72
N ILE A 269 59.97 -0.46 -30.24
CA ILE A 269 61.36 -0.73 -30.61
C ILE A 269 61.41 -1.08 -32.11
N VAL A 270 60.53 -1.97 -32.60
CA VAL A 270 60.52 -2.39 -34.00
C VAL A 270 60.23 -1.19 -34.92
N LEU A 271 59.26 -0.37 -34.57
CA LEU A 271 58.92 0.83 -35.33
C LEU A 271 60.06 1.85 -35.34
N SER A 272 60.75 2.01 -34.22
CA SER A 272 61.90 2.92 -34.11
C SER A 272 63.14 2.46 -34.97
N LEU A 273 63.33 1.13 -35.06
CA LEU A 273 64.33 0.56 -35.93
C LEU A 273 63.97 0.68 -37.43
N ALA A 274 62.70 0.42 -37.78
CA ALA A 274 62.22 0.56 -39.15
C ALA A 274 62.38 2.00 -39.67
N LEU A 275 62.04 2.98 -38.83
CA LEU A 275 62.22 4.42 -39.18
C LEU A 275 63.70 4.83 -39.48
N LYS A 276 64.67 4.13 -38.89
CA LYS A 276 66.12 4.38 -39.20
C LYS A 276 66.53 3.87 -40.55
N PHE A 277 65.84 2.96 -41.15
CA PHE A 277 66.14 2.37 -42.49
C PHE A 277 65.37 3.01 -43.63
N ILE A 278 64.56 4.04 -43.38
CA ILE A 278 63.91 4.80 -44.44
C ILE A 278 64.95 5.74 -45.07
N PRO A 279 65.27 5.58 -46.37
CA PRO A 279 66.20 6.48 -47.04
C PRO A 279 65.64 7.89 -47.03
N LYS A 280 66.43 8.85 -46.58
CA LYS A 280 66.06 10.26 -46.72
C LYS A 280 66.29 10.62 -48.20
N ASN A 281 65.24 10.81 -48.95
CA ASN A 281 65.29 11.48 -50.26
C ASN A 281 65.33 12.98 -50.04
#